data_d62a1f57fcbece1306f98dd90e5b657e
#
_entry.id   d62a1f57fcbece1306f98dd90e5b657e
#
_cell.length_a   1.000
_cell.length_b   1.000
_cell.length_c   1.000
_cell.angle_alpha   90.00
_cell.angle_beta   90.00
_cell.angle_gamma   90.00
#
_symmetry.space_group_name_H-M   'P 1'
#
loop_
_entity.id
_entity.type
_entity.pdbx_description
1 polymer ?
#
loop_
_entity_poly.entity_id
_entity_poly.type
_entity_poly.pdbx_seq_one_letter_code
_entity_poly.pdbx_strand_id
1 'polypeptide(L)'
;MKLVVITCLCAGALAAVGCADGQGVPTSPSAGAAVSAFDQSLPAAPRSGELHVTKECSGYTGGAGSFCMITSSNVKAIEVDSRILYLQPDQLFTPVGSDVVLDLPGPGNNTAFGNCSLSVGVCTFSGGTGKFTSFSANVLVSPPTKEDPENWLWDGTYSFSPRD
;
A
#
# COMPACT_ATOMS: atom_id res chain seq x y z
N MET A 1 -31.16 24.64 -0.70
CA MET A 1 -30.84 24.93 -2.08
C MET A 1 -30.03 26.21 -2.14
N LYS A 2 -28.73 26.16 -2.38
CA LYS A 2 -27.94 27.30 -2.89
C LYS A 2 -26.78 26.68 -3.71
N LEU A 3 -26.93 26.83 -5.00
CA LEU A 3 -25.95 26.45 -6.02
C LEU A 3 -24.91 27.58 -6.05
N VAL A 4 -23.63 27.23 -5.86
CA VAL A 4 -22.52 28.14 -6.12
C VAL A 4 -21.72 27.55 -7.29
N VAL A 5 -21.89 28.19 -8.44
CA VAL A 5 -21.08 27.94 -9.65
C VAL A 5 -19.88 28.89 -9.57
N ILE A 6 -18.70 28.33 -9.52
CA ILE A 6 -17.45 29.09 -9.69
C ILE A 6 -16.82 28.66 -11.01
N THR A 7 -16.95 29.56 -11.97
CA THR A 7 -16.29 29.49 -13.27
C THR A 7 -14.93 30.17 -13.14
N CYS A 8 -13.83 29.45 -13.29
CA CYS A 8 -12.51 30.04 -13.46
C CYS A 8 -12.02 29.80 -14.89
N LEU A 9 -12.12 30.86 -15.68
CA LEU A 9 -11.37 31.03 -16.94
C LEU A 9 -9.94 31.43 -16.61
N CYS A 10 -8.95 30.74 -17.13
CA CYS A 10 -7.61 31.28 -17.33
C CYS A 10 -7.13 30.97 -18.74
N ALA A 11 -7.06 32.05 -19.51
CA ALA A 11 -6.51 32.09 -20.85
C ALA A 11 -4.96 32.20 -20.81
N GLY A 12 -4.31 31.50 -21.69
CA GLY A 12 -3.26 31.87 -22.63
C GLY A 12 -1.99 32.49 -22.15
N ALA A 13 -0.87 31.88 -22.59
CA ALA A 13 0.21 32.60 -23.28
C ALA A 13 1.17 31.61 -23.97
N LEU A 14 1.16 31.61 -25.28
CA LEU A 14 2.25 31.11 -26.13
C LEU A 14 3.41 32.09 -26.04
N ALA A 15 4.64 31.60 -25.93
CA ALA A 15 5.85 32.29 -26.31
C ALA A 15 6.75 31.31 -27.03
N ALA A 16 6.83 31.50 -28.34
CA ALA A 16 7.84 30.95 -29.22
C ALA A 16 9.03 31.93 -29.26
N VAL A 17 10.15 31.42 -29.74
CA VAL A 17 11.33 32.07 -30.36
C VAL A 17 12.64 31.75 -29.64
N GLY A 18 13.53 31.11 -30.40
CA GLY A 18 14.85 31.49 -30.70
C GLY A 18 15.73 30.35 -31.22
N CYS A 19 15.84 30.23 -32.56
CA CYS A 19 16.96 29.55 -33.21
C CYS A 19 18.23 30.39 -33.05
N ALA A 20 19.34 29.77 -32.70
CA ALA A 20 20.67 30.31 -32.93
C ALA A 20 21.59 29.19 -33.41
N ASP A 21 21.94 29.27 -34.70
CA ASP A 21 23.02 28.50 -35.32
C ASP A 21 24.36 28.87 -34.69
N GLY A 22 25.12 27.87 -34.28
CA GLY A 22 26.48 27.99 -33.82
C GLY A 22 27.28 26.78 -34.29
N GLN A 23 27.89 26.87 -35.50
CA GLN A 23 28.89 25.92 -35.95
C GLN A 23 30.15 26.02 -35.10
N GLY A 24 30.47 25.01 -34.35
CA GLY A 24 31.71 24.85 -33.62
C GLY A 24 32.34 23.49 -33.91
N VAL A 25 33.53 23.54 -34.47
CA VAL A 25 34.41 22.46 -34.93
C VAL A 25 34.65 21.41 -33.85
N PRO A 26 34.74 20.12 -34.19
CA PRO A 26 34.99 19.08 -33.20
C PRO A 26 36.48 18.99 -32.87
N THR A 27 36.84 19.35 -31.67
CA THR A 27 38.12 18.93 -31.08
C THR A 27 37.84 17.72 -30.19
N SER A 28 38.33 16.56 -30.62
CA SER A 28 38.44 15.41 -29.74
C SER A 28 39.38 15.72 -28.60
N PRO A 29 39.02 15.35 -27.39
CA PRO A 29 39.98 14.91 -26.42
C PRO A 29 39.64 13.56 -25.83
N SER A 30 40.64 12.73 -25.95
CA SER A 30 41.22 11.91 -24.88
C SER A 30 40.27 11.09 -24.04
N ALA A 31 40.49 9.79 -24.17
CA ALA A 31 40.15 8.79 -23.18
C ALA A 31 40.46 9.26 -21.75
N GLY A 32 39.46 9.25 -20.91
CA GLY A 32 39.65 9.58 -19.52
C GLY A 32 38.46 9.19 -18.67
N ALA A 33 38.67 8.21 -17.85
CA ALA A 33 37.84 7.80 -16.73
C ALA A 33 36.49 7.14 -17.09
N ALA A 34 36.57 5.83 -17.19
CA ALA A 34 35.45 4.97 -16.80
C ALA A 34 35.05 5.33 -15.36
N VAL A 35 34.06 6.18 -15.21
CA VAL A 35 33.30 6.26 -13.95
C VAL A 35 32.64 4.91 -13.82
N SER A 36 33.24 4.06 -12.99
CA SER A 36 32.56 2.89 -12.48
C SER A 36 31.26 3.40 -11.89
N ALA A 37 30.16 3.22 -12.62
CA ALA A 37 28.86 3.31 -12.06
C ALA A 37 28.87 2.29 -10.91
N PHE A 38 29.00 2.77 -9.68
CA PHE A 38 28.62 2.02 -8.51
C PHE A 38 27.12 1.77 -8.68
N ASP A 39 26.84 0.64 -9.29
CA ASP A 39 25.51 0.03 -9.20
C ASP A 39 25.30 -0.35 -7.73
N GLN A 40 24.94 0.64 -6.93
CA GLN A 40 24.37 0.40 -5.61
C GLN A 40 22.98 -0.15 -5.87
N SER A 41 22.91 -1.40 -6.26
CA SER A 41 21.66 -2.15 -6.17
C SER A 41 21.27 -2.12 -4.70
N LEU A 42 20.34 -1.21 -4.38
CA LEU A 42 19.69 -1.20 -3.08
C LEU A 42 19.23 -2.63 -2.81
N PRO A 43 19.51 -3.18 -1.63
CA PRO A 43 19.07 -4.52 -1.32
C PRO A 43 17.57 -4.60 -1.58
N ALA A 44 17.17 -5.54 -2.42
CA ALA A 44 15.77 -5.77 -2.70
C ALA A 44 15.05 -5.95 -1.36
N ALA A 45 13.90 -5.28 -1.20
CA ALA A 45 13.11 -5.42 0.02
C ALA A 45 12.89 -6.91 0.32
N PRO A 46 12.92 -7.32 1.60
CA PRO A 46 12.74 -8.71 1.97
C PRO A 46 11.45 -9.24 1.35
N ARG A 47 11.57 -10.39 0.67
CA ARG A 47 10.41 -11.03 0.02
C ARG A 47 9.58 -11.84 1.01
N SER A 48 10.05 -12.01 2.23
CA SER A 48 9.34 -12.66 3.34
C SER A 48 9.89 -12.17 4.66
N GLY A 49 9.12 -12.31 5.72
CA GLY A 49 9.52 -11.90 7.06
C GLY A 49 8.36 -11.88 8.05
N GLU A 50 8.63 -11.30 9.20
CA GLU A 50 7.61 -11.02 10.20
C GLU A 50 6.77 -9.82 9.78
N LEU A 51 5.49 -9.88 10.11
CA LEU A 51 4.51 -8.84 9.85
C LEU A 51 3.98 -8.34 11.19
N HIS A 52 4.15 -7.05 11.42
CA HIS A 52 3.60 -6.33 12.57
C HIS A 52 2.85 -5.10 12.06
N VAL A 53 1.54 -5.08 12.28
CA VAL A 53 0.65 -4.01 11.81
C VAL A 53 -0.25 -3.60 12.95
N THR A 54 -0.43 -2.29 13.13
CA THR A 54 -1.50 -1.76 13.96
C THR A 54 -2.61 -1.19 13.08
N LYS A 55 -3.83 -1.31 13.54
CA LYS A 55 -5.00 -0.80 12.83
C LYS A 55 -6.04 -0.25 13.80
N GLU A 56 -6.63 0.85 13.43
CA GLU A 56 -7.75 1.49 14.10
C GLU A 56 -9.05 1.02 13.45
N CYS A 57 -10.06 0.70 14.24
CA CYS A 57 -11.28 0.04 13.78
C CYS A 57 -12.57 0.79 14.17
N SER A 58 -12.55 2.12 14.23
CA SER A 58 -13.77 2.93 14.49
C SER A 58 -14.85 2.73 13.40
N GLY A 59 -14.41 2.42 12.18
CA GLY A 59 -15.30 2.08 11.07
C GLY A 59 -15.80 0.63 11.06
N TYR A 60 -15.41 -0.19 12.06
CA TYR A 60 -15.83 -1.57 12.14
C TYR A 60 -17.13 -1.72 12.92
N THR A 61 -18.18 -2.16 12.25
CA THR A 61 -19.53 -2.36 12.82
C THR A 61 -19.90 -3.83 13.01
N GLY A 62 -19.02 -4.76 12.60
CA GLY A 62 -19.31 -6.20 12.55
C GLY A 62 -20.20 -6.62 11.38
N GLY A 63 -20.65 -5.68 10.56
CA GLY A 63 -21.45 -5.94 9.35
C GLY A 63 -20.59 -5.94 8.08
N ALA A 64 -21.17 -6.39 6.97
CA ALA A 64 -20.56 -6.29 5.66
C ALA A 64 -20.29 -4.82 5.29
N GLY A 65 -19.14 -4.57 4.68
CA GLY A 65 -18.71 -3.21 4.33
C GLY A 65 -18.05 -2.43 5.47
N SER A 66 -17.97 -3.00 6.68
CA SER A 66 -17.19 -2.39 7.76
C SER A 66 -15.69 -2.45 7.47
N PHE A 67 -14.93 -1.54 8.06
CA PHE A 67 -13.50 -1.44 7.78
C PHE A 67 -12.67 -1.02 8.98
N CYS A 68 -11.37 -1.32 8.89
CA CYS A 68 -10.33 -0.78 9.76
C CYS A 68 -9.29 -0.05 8.91
N MET A 69 -8.59 0.91 9.50
CA MET A 69 -7.50 1.66 8.87
C MET A 69 -6.16 1.24 9.47
N ILE A 70 -5.16 1.01 8.62
CA ILE A 70 -3.78 0.73 9.08
C ILE A 70 -3.18 2.01 9.65
N THR A 71 -2.70 1.95 10.89
CA THR A 71 -2.03 3.06 11.58
C THR A 71 -0.52 2.91 11.63
N SER A 72 0.00 1.68 11.58
CA SER A 72 1.43 1.41 11.38
C SER A 72 1.68 0.07 10.71
N SER A 73 2.84 -0.09 10.08
CA SER A 73 3.28 -1.33 9.45
C SER A 73 4.80 -1.40 9.36
N ASN A 74 5.38 -2.57 9.64
CA ASN A 74 6.79 -2.85 9.37
C ASN A 74 7.01 -3.39 7.95
N VAL A 75 5.95 -3.70 7.21
CA VAL A 75 6.01 -4.21 5.84
C VAL A 75 5.81 -3.05 4.87
N LYS A 76 6.87 -2.66 4.15
CA LYS A 76 6.85 -1.50 3.24
C LYS A 76 5.74 -1.56 2.18
N ALA A 77 5.27 -2.75 1.80
CA ALA A 77 4.19 -2.91 0.84
C ALA A 77 2.81 -2.57 1.43
N ILE A 78 2.67 -2.61 2.76
CA ILE A 78 1.43 -2.26 3.48
C ILE A 78 1.61 -0.85 4.01
N GLU A 79 0.97 0.10 3.37
CA GLU A 79 1.11 1.53 3.68
C GLU A 79 0.16 1.94 4.81
N VAL A 80 0.55 2.93 5.60
CA VAL A 80 -0.36 3.62 6.53
C VAL A 80 -1.52 4.21 5.73
N ASP A 81 -2.70 4.32 6.34
CA ASP A 81 -3.97 4.70 5.72
C ASP A 81 -4.53 3.67 4.72
N SER A 82 -3.89 2.50 4.59
CA SER A 82 -4.53 1.37 3.89
C SER A 82 -5.79 0.94 4.62
N ARG A 83 -6.78 0.50 3.87
CA ARG A 83 -8.08 0.08 4.40
C ARG A 83 -8.22 -1.44 4.35
N ILE A 84 -8.65 -2.03 5.46
CA ILE A 84 -9.06 -3.43 5.52
C ILE A 84 -10.58 -3.46 5.51
N LEU A 85 -11.16 -3.87 4.40
CA LEU A 85 -12.61 -3.94 4.18
C LEU A 85 -13.09 -5.36 4.42
N TYR A 86 -14.11 -5.54 5.26
CA TYR A 86 -14.79 -6.81 5.53
C TYR A 86 -16.00 -6.96 4.59
N LEU A 87 -16.00 -8.00 3.76
CA LEU A 87 -17.03 -8.20 2.72
C LEU A 87 -18.29 -8.88 3.26
N GLN A 88 -18.18 -9.67 4.31
CA GLN A 88 -19.29 -10.31 5.00
C GLN A 88 -19.26 -9.92 6.48
N PRO A 89 -20.38 -10.10 7.19
CA PRO A 89 -20.37 -9.94 8.65
C PRO A 89 -19.35 -10.89 9.30
N ASP A 90 -18.49 -10.34 10.14
CA ASP A 90 -17.55 -11.11 10.96
C ASP A 90 -17.65 -10.63 12.41
N GLN A 91 -18.12 -11.47 13.29
CA GLN A 91 -18.33 -11.16 14.69
C GLN A 91 -17.53 -12.11 15.57
N LEU A 92 -17.08 -11.60 16.72
CA LEU A 92 -16.26 -12.33 17.69
C LEU A 92 -16.87 -13.67 18.15
N PHE A 93 -18.19 -13.84 18.01
CA PHE A 93 -18.91 -15.03 18.51
C PHE A 93 -19.48 -15.91 17.38
N THR A 94 -19.20 -15.59 16.13
CA THR A 94 -19.62 -16.43 15.00
C THR A 94 -18.40 -17.13 14.40
N PRO A 95 -18.47 -18.44 14.13
CA PRO A 95 -17.35 -19.18 13.54
C PRO A 95 -17.15 -18.87 12.05
N VAL A 96 -18.03 -18.09 11.46
CA VAL A 96 -17.97 -17.73 10.05
C VAL A 96 -17.11 -16.48 9.92
N GLY A 97 -15.95 -16.59 9.27
CA GLY A 97 -15.10 -15.47 8.97
C GLY A 97 -15.63 -14.62 7.81
N SER A 98 -14.98 -13.50 7.57
CA SER A 98 -15.25 -12.60 6.44
C SER A 98 -14.11 -12.67 5.44
N ASP A 99 -14.43 -12.68 4.15
CA ASP A 99 -13.46 -12.29 3.14
C ASP A 99 -13.09 -10.83 3.36
N VAL A 100 -11.82 -10.54 3.20
CA VAL A 100 -11.30 -9.19 3.42
C VAL A 100 -10.48 -8.73 2.22
N VAL A 101 -10.53 -7.42 2.00
CA VAL A 101 -9.69 -6.73 1.03
C VAL A 101 -8.85 -5.71 1.77
N LEU A 102 -7.53 -5.88 1.69
CA LEU A 102 -6.58 -4.84 2.08
C LEU A 102 -6.35 -3.97 0.85
N ASP A 103 -6.78 -2.72 0.91
CA ASP A 103 -6.73 -1.75 -0.17
C ASP A 103 -5.79 -0.59 0.20
N LEU A 104 -4.80 -0.32 -0.66
CA LEU A 104 -3.83 0.76 -0.43
C LEU A 104 -4.42 2.12 -0.80
N PRO A 105 -3.96 3.19 -0.14
CA PRO A 105 -4.33 4.55 -0.51
C PRO A 105 -3.73 4.94 -1.87
N GLY A 106 -4.38 5.87 -2.56
CA GLY A 106 -3.89 6.46 -3.80
C GLY A 106 -4.35 5.76 -5.07
N PRO A 107 -3.85 6.23 -6.21
CA PRO A 107 -4.25 5.68 -7.50
C PRO A 107 -3.61 4.31 -7.75
N GLY A 108 -4.34 3.45 -8.41
CA GLY A 108 -3.89 2.10 -8.78
C GLY A 108 -4.70 1.02 -8.07
N ASN A 109 -4.65 -0.17 -8.63
CA ASN A 109 -5.32 -1.34 -8.08
C ASN A 109 -4.29 -2.17 -7.30
N ASN A 110 -4.00 -1.75 -6.07
CA ASN A 110 -3.06 -2.42 -5.17
C ASN A 110 -3.81 -3.02 -3.99
N THR A 111 -4.39 -4.19 -4.18
CA THR A 111 -5.23 -4.87 -3.19
C THR A 111 -4.69 -6.25 -2.85
N ALA A 112 -4.75 -6.64 -1.58
CA ALA A 112 -4.55 -8.03 -1.18
C ALA A 112 -5.90 -8.65 -0.78
N PHE A 113 -6.08 -9.91 -1.13
CA PHE A 113 -7.29 -10.68 -0.81
C PHE A 113 -7.01 -11.67 0.30
N GLY A 114 -7.94 -11.78 1.23
CA GLY A 114 -7.79 -12.66 2.37
C GLY A 114 -9.12 -13.05 2.99
N ASN A 115 -9.02 -13.77 4.08
CA ASN A 115 -10.13 -14.12 4.94
C ASN A 115 -9.74 -13.90 6.40
N CYS A 116 -10.60 -13.29 7.17
CA CYS A 116 -10.43 -13.08 8.61
C CYS A 116 -11.52 -13.79 9.39
N SER A 117 -11.16 -14.45 10.47
CA SER A 117 -12.09 -14.98 11.46
C SER A 117 -11.75 -14.37 12.82
N LEU A 118 -12.54 -13.42 13.28
CA LEU A 118 -12.33 -12.74 14.55
C LEU A 118 -12.61 -13.67 15.75
N SER A 119 -13.49 -14.66 15.60
CA SER A 119 -13.75 -15.66 16.64
C SER A 119 -12.55 -16.57 16.89
N VAL A 120 -11.71 -16.79 15.87
CA VAL A 120 -10.47 -17.56 15.96
C VAL A 120 -9.27 -16.65 16.19
N GLY A 121 -9.40 -15.37 15.85
CA GLY A 121 -8.32 -14.39 15.94
C GLY A 121 -7.26 -14.58 14.86
N VAL A 122 -7.64 -15.00 13.65
CA VAL A 122 -6.69 -15.23 12.54
C VAL A 122 -7.18 -14.57 11.26
N CYS A 123 -6.26 -13.92 10.55
CA CYS A 123 -6.46 -13.52 9.16
C CYS A 123 -5.41 -14.17 8.27
N THR A 124 -5.82 -14.63 7.10
CA THR A 124 -4.94 -15.18 6.06
C THR A 124 -5.12 -14.39 4.77
N PHE A 125 -4.03 -14.14 4.06
CA PHE A 125 -4.04 -13.48 2.75
C PHE A 125 -3.39 -14.41 1.72
N SER A 126 -3.97 -14.44 0.52
CA SER A 126 -3.49 -15.30 -0.57
C SER A 126 -3.65 -14.59 -1.92
N GLY A 127 -2.63 -13.83 -2.30
CA GLY A 127 -2.63 -13.08 -3.55
C GLY A 127 -3.26 -11.70 -3.47
N GLY A 128 -3.37 -11.09 -4.64
CA GLY A 128 -3.86 -9.73 -4.80
C GLY A 128 -3.55 -9.16 -6.17
N THR A 129 -3.63 -7.84 -6.28
CA THR A 129 -3.33 -7.09 -7.50
C THR A 129 -2.18 -6.12 -7.26
N GLY A 130 -1.58 -5.63 -8.33
CA GLY A 130 -0.51 -4.64 -8.26
C GLY A 130 0.66 -5.07 -7.39
N LYS A 131 0.95 -4.33 -6.32
CA LYS A 131 2.02 -4.65 -5.38
C LYS A 131 1.83 -5.98 -4.63
N PHE A 132 0.59 -6.47 -4.55
CA PHE A 132 0.23 -7.69 -3.83
C PHE A 132 0.06 -8.93 -4.72
N THR A 133 0.39 -8.84 -6.00
CA THR A 133 0.49 -10.04 -6.86
C THR A 133 1.44 -11.04 -6.20
N SER A 134 1.04 -12.24 -5.92
CA SER A 134 1.84 -13.25 -5.19
C SER A 134 2.09 -12.99 -3.68
N PHE A 135 1.38 -12.07 -3.07
CA PHE A 135 1.43 -11.84 -1.62
C PHE A 135 0.74 -12.99 -0.87
N SER A 136 1.33 -13.39 0.25
CA SER A 136 0.72 -14.32 1.19
C SER A 136 1.05 -13.86 2.61
N ALA A 137 0.10 -13.94 3.52
CA ALA A 137 0.33 -13.66 4.92
C ALA A 137 -0.58 -14.50 5.82
N ASN A 138 -0.09 -14.78 7.02
CA ASN A 138 -0.87 -15.39 8.09
C ASN A 138 -0.61 -14.59 9.37
N VAL A 139 -1.66 -14.02 9.95
CA VAL A 139 -1.55 -13.13 11.08
C VAL A 139 -2.53 -13.48 12.18
N LEU A 140 -2.09 -13.35 13.42
CA LEU A 140 -2.94 -13.35 14.61
C LEU A 140 -3.50 -11.95 14.81
N VAL A 141 -4.76 -11.87 15.15
CA VAL A 141 -5.47 -10.62 15.46
C VAL A 141 -5.61 -10.51 16.97
N SER A 142 -4.97 -9.49 17.54
CA SER A 142 -5.09 -9.21 18.97
C SER A 142 -5.96 -7.96 19.18
N PRO A 143 -6.89 -8.01 20.14
CA PRO A 143 -7.73 -6.86 20.46
C PRO A 143 -6.92 -5.74 21.13
N PRO A 144 -7.48 -4.52 21.17
CA PRO A 144 -6.92 -3.41 21.93
C PRO A 144 -6.61 -3.77 23.38
N THR A 145 -5.55 -3.18 23.92
CA THR A 145 -5.16 -3.36 25.33
C THR A 145 -5.58 -2.14 26.16
N LYS A 146 -5.32 -2.17 27.47
CA LYS A 146 -5.57 -1.01 28.32
C LYS A 146 -4.57 0.13 28.06
N GLU A 147 -3.38 -0.23 27.62
CA GLU A 147 -2.29 0.69 27.27
C GLU A 147 -2.49 1.33 25.89
N ASP A 148 -3.15 0.60 24.98
CA ASP A 148 -3.49 1.05 23.63
C ASP A 148 -4.94 0.64 23.29
N PRO A 149 -5.93 1.44 23.74
CA PRO A 149 -7.33 1.09 23.63
C PRO A 149 -7.92 1.32 22.23
N GLU A 150 -7.17 1.91 21.32
CA GLU A 150 -7.66 2.28 19.99
C GLU A 150 -7.18 1.31 18.90
N ASN A 151 -6.05 0.66 19.13
CA ASN A 151 -5.40 -0.14 18.09
C ASN A 151 -5.56 -1.63 18.28
N TRP A 152 -5.98 -2.30 17.22
CA TRP A 152 -5.88 -3.74 17.04
C TRP A 152 -4.53 -4.10 16.44
N LEU A 153 -3.99 -5.24 16.82
CA LEU A 153 -2.70 -5.71 16.33
C LEU A 153 -2.88 -6.88 15.36
N TRP A 154 -2.05 -6.90 14.34
CA TRP A 154 -1.78 -8.04 13.49
C TRP A 154 -0.32 -8.44 13.62
N ASP A 155 -0.08 -9.64 14.13
CA ASP A 155 1.25 -10.21 14.30
C ASP A 155 1.35 -11.54 13.58
N GLY A 156 2.36 -11.71 12.74
CA GLY A 156 2.50 -12.93 11.98
C GLY A 156 3.62 -12.90 10.95
N THR A 157 3.40 -13.57 9.83
CA THR A 157 4.40 -13.67 8.77
C THR A 157 3.80 -13.33 7.42
N TYR A 158 4.67 -12.86 6.51
CA TYR A 158 4.31 -12.61 5.13
C TYR A 158 5.36 -13.17 4.16
N SER A 159 4.95 -13.37 2.93
CA SER A 159 5.85 -13.68 1.82
C SER A 159 5.31 -13.16 0.49
N PHE A 160 6.22 -12.93 -0.44
CA PHE A 160 5.94 -12.74 -1.86
C PHE A 160 6.64 -13.84 -2.63
N SER A 161 5.92 -14.62 -3.42
CA SER A 161 6.53 -15.61 -4.29
C SER A 161 7.47 -14.94 -5.31
N PRO A 162 8.56 -15.61 -5.74
CA PRO A 162 9.37 -15.13 -6.85
C PRO A 162 8.48 -14.86 -8.06
N ARG A 163 8.74 -13.77 -8.78
CA ARG A 163 8.16 -13.59 -10.11
C ARG A 163 8.97 -14.48 -11.05
N ASP A 164 8.28 -15.36 -11.73
CA ASP A 164 8.84 -16.16 -12.83
C ASP A 164 9.26 -15.25 -13.99
#